data_653ed66490c2d2446ce9bef755b3bc65
#
_entry.id   653ed66490c2d2446ce9bef755b3bc65
#
_cell.length_a   1.000
_cell.length_b   1.000
_cell.length_c   1.000
_cell.angle_alpha   90.00
_cell.angle_beta   90.00
_cell.angle_gamma   90.00
#
_symmetry.space_group_name_H-M   'P 1'
#
loop_
_entity.id
_entity.type
_entity.pdbx_description
1 polymer ?
#
loop_
_entity_poly.entity_id
_entity_poly.type
_entity_poly.pdbx_seq_one_letter_code
_entity_poly.pdbx_strand_id
1 'polypeptide(L)'
;MTEATRFKSWQKAGAPAAPHNVKSPNLVQLVAYARRTWGLVNLGIYSHRPIRGGTAWSSHAFGAAADLGYTDRHALDTTVLPFLIANSHELGVQRIHDYQRKRYWEAGRGWVGKSPGEGMAWIHVETHVDDWENDTPIEARFSTAPPPTRPYPGKPVRRGATQHR
;
A
#
# COMPACT_ATOMS: atom_id res chain seq x y z
N MET A 1 7.23 13.05 -16.58
CA MET A 1 7.67 11.65 -16.47
C MET A 1 6.61 10.77 -17.11
N THR A 2 6.97 9.87 -18.03
CA THR A 2 6.00 8.93 -18.63
C THR A 2 5.62 7.87 -17.59
N GLU A 3 4.39 7.35 -17.64
CA GLU A 3 3.92 6.29 -16.74
C GLU A 3 4.87 5.08 -16.68
N ALA A 4 5.54 4.76 -17.81
CA ALA A 4 6.54 3.70 -17.88
C ALA A 4 7.75 3.91 -16.96
N THR A 5 8.10 5.15 -16.60
CA THR A 5 9.21 5.44 -15.67
C THR A 5 8.83 5.23 -14.21
N ARG A 6 7.55 5.14 -13.87
CA ARG A 6 7.07 4.87 -12.51
C ARG A 6 7.23 3.42 -12.11
N PHE A 7 7.48 2.56 -13.08
CA PHE A 7 7.60 1.14 -12.90
C PHE A 7 9.01 0.68 -12.51
N LYS A 8 9.72 1.40 -11.68
CA LYS A 8 11.00 0.94 -11.14
C LYS A 8 10.79 0.29 -9.79
N SER A 9 11.15 -0.99 -9.67
CA SER A 9 11.28 -1.57 -8.34
C SER A 9 12.46 -0.90 -7.62
N TRP A 10 12.41 -0.81 -6.31
CA TRP A 10 13.48 -0.23 -5.50
C TRP A 10 14.84 -0.87 -5.78
N GLN A 11 14.88 -2.18 -6.02
CA GLN A 11 16.10 -2.90 -6.35
C GLN A 11 16.72 -2.45 -7.69
N LYS A 12 15.87 -2.13 -8.68
CA LYS A 12 16.30 -1.64 -10.00
C LYS A 12 16.62 -0.15 -10.02
N ALA A 13 16.07 0.61 -9.12
CA ALA A 13 16.30 2.05 -9.02
C ALA A 13 17.66 2.40 -8.41
N GLY A 14 18.51 1.42 -8.09
CA GLY A 14 19.78 1.67 -7.44
C GLY A 14 19.63 2.25 -6.04
N ALA A 15 18.55 1.90 -5.36
CA ALA A 15 18.32 2.33 -3.98
C ALA A 15 19.53 1.97 -3.10
N PRO A 16 19.89 2.83 -2.14
CA PRO A 16 21.01 2.56 -1.24
C PRO A 16 20.73 1.29 -0.42
N ALA A 17 21.77 0.74 0.18
CA ALA A 17 21.61 -0.32 1.15
C ALA A 17 20.51 0.03 2.16
N ALA A 18 19.65 -0.93 2.49
CA ALA A 18 18.49 -0.68 3.31
C ALA A 18 18.87 0.02 4.63
N PRO A 19 18.37 1.23 4.88
CA PRO A 19 18.60 1.89 6.16
C PRO A 19 17.85 1.15 7.27
N HIS A 20 18.39 1.20 8.47
CA HIS A 20 17.76 0.54 9.62
C HIS A 20 16.47 1.26 10.02
N ASN A 21 15.36 0.52 10.08
CA ASN A 21 14.07 0.94 10.61
C ASN A 21 13.52 2.28 10.05
N VAL A 22 13.71 2.48 8.77
CA VAL A 22 13.17 3.66 8.07
C VAL A 22 11.91 3.26 7.33
N LYS A 23 10.88 4.10 7.44
CA LYS A 23 9.60 3.95 6.75
C LYS A 23 9.40 5.12 5.81
N SER A 24 8.96 4.85 4.60
CA SER A 24 8.58 5.90 3.66
C SER A 24 7.52 6.83 4.28
N PRO A 25 7.76 8.14 4.36
CA PRO A 25 6.73 9.09 4.75
C PRO A 25 5.46 8.98 3.89
N ASN A 26 5.61 8.73 2.59
CA ASN A 26 4.49 8.49 1.69
C ASN A 26 3.61 7.32 2.14
N LEU A 27 4.23 6.18 2.48
CA LEU A 27 3.48 5.02 2.96
C LEU A 27 2.87 5.22 4.33
N VAL A 28 3.52 5.98 5.21
CA VAL A 28 2.94 6.34 6.50
C VAL A 28 1.63 7.12 6.29
N GLN A 29 1.60 8.08 5.37
CA GLN A 29 0.39 8.82 5.01
C GLN A 29 -0.67 7.92 4.38
N LEU A 30 -0.27 7.07 3.44
CA LEU A 30 -1.19 6.15 2.76
C LEU A 30 -1.81 5.14 3.73
N VAL A 31 -1.01 4.55 4.61
CA VAL A 31 -1.49 3.61 5.63
C VAL A 31 -2.46 4.30 6.60
N ALA A 32 -2.14 5.51 7.05
CA ALA A 32 -3.02 6.29 7.91
C ALA A 32 -4.36 6.58 7.23
N TYR A 33 -4.34 6.99 5.96
CA TYR A 33 -5.54 7.20 5.16
C TYR A 33 -6.36 5.90 5.00
N ALA A 34 -5.72 4.81 4.61
CA ALA A 34 -6.38 3.52 4.40
C ALA A 34 -7.06 2.98 5.67
N ARG A 35 -6.42 3.18 6.82
CA ARG A 35 -7.00 2.80 8.12
C ARG A 35 -8.23 3.63 8.46
N ARG A 36 -8.17 4.95 8.30
CA ARG A 36 -9.29 5.84 8.61
C ARG A 36 -10.47 5.65 7.66
N THR A 37 -10.17 5.53 6.37
CA THR A 37 -11.17 5.55 5.31
C THR A 37 -11.81 4.19 5.08
N TRP A 38 -11.00 3.12 5.13
CA TRP A 38 -11.47 1.77 4.79
C TRP A 38 -11.34 0.76 5.93
N GLY A 39 -10.80 1.15 7.07
CA GLY A 39 -10.61 0.24 8.19
C GLY A 39 -9.57 -0.86 7.94
N LEU A 40 -8.66 -0.65 6.98
CA LEU A 40 -7.59 -1.61 6.71
C LEU A 40 -6.63 -1.70 7.90
N VAL A 41 -6.04 -2.88 8.08
CA VAL A 41 -5.10 -3.12 9.17
C VAL A 41 -3.67 -2.96 8.66
N ASN A 42 -2.88 -2.14 9.34
CA ASN A 42 -1.45 -2.05 9.07
C ASN A 42 -0.74 -3.30 9.61
N LEU A 43 -0.22 -4.13 8.71
CA LEU A 43 0.54 -5.33 9.04
C LEU A 43 2.05 -5.08 9.01
N GLY A 44 2.50 -3.91 8.55
CA GLY A 44 3.89 -3.48 8.60
C GLY A 44 4.33 -2.74 7.35
N ILE A 45 5.26 -1.78 7.53
CA ILE A 45 5.91 -1.06 6.45
C ILE A 45 7.37 -1.51 6.34
N TYR A 46 8.10 -1.51 7.44
CA TYR A 46 9.52 -1.87 7.46
C TYR A 46 9.75 -3.30 7.93
N SER A 47 10.62 -4.02 7.21
CA SER A 47 11.16 -5.31 7.62
C SER A 47 12.51 -5.54 6.99
N HIS A 48 13.55 -5.68 7.81
CA HIS A 48 14.92 -5.91 7.35
C HIS A 48 15.11 -7.38 6.94
N ARG A 49 14.68 -7.71 5.74
CA ARG A 49 14.76 -9.08 5.21
C ARG A 49 14.90 -9.11 3.68
N PRO A 50 15.47 -10.16 3.13
CA PRO A 50 15.41 -10.40 1.69
C PRO A 50 14.00 -10.83 1.25
N ILE A 51 13.79 -10.84 -0.06
CA ILE A 51 12.60 -11.46 -0.68
C ILE A 51 12.58 -12.96 -0.31
N ARG A 52 11.40 -13.49 -0.02
CA ARG A 52 11.23 -14.91 0.28
C ARG A 52 11.76 -15.77 -0.89
N GLY A 53 12.66 -16.68 -0.57
CA GLY A 53 13.28 -17.58 -1.57
C GLY A 53 14.36 -16.92 -2.45
N GLY A 54 14.79 -15.71 -2.11
CA GLY A 54 15.82 -14.97 -2.86
C GLY A 54 16.84 -14.29 -1.97
N THR A 55 17.86 -13.71 -2.60
CA THR A 55 18.93 -12.95 -1.92
C THR A 55 18.76 -11.44 -2.06
N ALA A 56 17.92 -10.97 -2.99
CA ALA A 56 17.63 -9.56 -3.17
C ALA A 56 16.82 -9.01 -2.00
N TRP A 57 17.06 -7.75 -1.64
CA TRP A 57 16.31 -7.07 -0.58
C TRP A 57 14.82 -6.93 -0.95
N SER A 58 13.96 -7.18 0.02
CA SER A 58 12.54 -6.86 -0.08
C SER A 58 12.33 -5.34 -0.11
N SER A 59 11.28 -4.86 -0.79
CA SER A 59 10.87 -3.44 -0.72
C SER A 59 10.61 -2.97 0.71
N HIS A 60 10.17 -3.85 1.58
CA HIS A 60 10.05 -3.56 3.02
C HIS A 60 11.38 -3.19 3.68
N ALA A 61 12.49 -3.72 3.20
CA ALA A 61 13.82 -3.40 3.76
C ALA A 61 14.25 -1.95 3.49
N PHE A 62 13.63 -1.32 2.51
CA PHE A 62 13.80 0.11 2.22
C PHE A 62 12.68 0.97 2.84
N GLY A 63 11.77 0.37 3.61
CA GLY A 63 10.56 1.04 4.07
C GLY A 63 9.62 1.46 2.92
N ALA A 64 9.75 0.82 1.76
CA ALA A 64 9.10 1.20 0.51
C ALA A 64 7.87 0.35 0.17
N ALA A 65 7.42 -0.49 1.08
CA ALA A 65 6.22 -1.28 0.96
C ALA A 65 5.41 -1.31 2.25
N ALA A 66 4.11 -1.47 2.12
CA ALA A 66 3.18 -1.65 3.24
C ALA A 66 2.28 -2.85 2.99
N ASP A 67 2.12 -3.69 4.00
CA ASP A 67 1.14 -4.77 4.00
C ASP A 67 -0.14 -4.29 4.69
N LEU A 68 -1.26 -4.35 3.98
CA LEU A 68 -2.58 -3.88 4.42
C LEU A 68 -3.56 -5.06 4.48
N GLY A 69 -3.93 -5.45 5.69
CA GLY A 69 -4.90 -6.49 5.95
C GLY A 69 -6.34 -6.00 5.73
N TYR A 70 -7.19 -6.86 5.21
CA TYR A 70 -8.61 -6.61 5.00
C TYR A 70 -9.46 -7.77 5.52
N THR A 71 -10.73 -7.49 5.83
CA THR A 71 -11.71 -8.49 6.27
C THR A 71 -12.84 -8.69 5.26
N ASP A 72 -13.04 -7.70 4.39
CA ASP A 72 -14.07 -7.73 3.35
C ASP A 72 -13.43 -7.69 1.96
N ARG A 73 -13.42 -8.82 1.30
CA ARG A 73 -12.88 -8.97 -0.06
C ARG A 73 -13.70 -8.19 -1.08
N HIS A 74 -15.02 -8.14 -0.94
CA HIS A 74 -15.87 -7.41 -1.88
C HIS A 74 -15.56 -5.92 -1.84
N ALA A 75 -15.45 -5.34 -0.64
CA ALA A 75 -15.07 -3.93 -0.51
C ALA A 75 -13.64 -3.65 -1.00
N LEU A 76 -12.71 -4.58 -0.81
CA LEU A 76 -11.38 -4.46 -1.42
C LEU A 76 -11.46 -4.36 -2.94
N ASP A 77 -12.23 -5.24 -3.58
CA ASP A 77 -12.33 -5.29 -5.05
C ASP A 77 -13.11 -4.12 -5.65
N THR A 78 -14.14 -3.63 -4.97
CA THR A 78 -15.05 -2.62 -5.52
C THR A 78 -14.71 -1.19 -5.13
N THR A 79 -13.90 -1.01 -4.08
CA THR A 79 -13.60 0.32 -3.53
C THR A 79 -12.11 0.57 -3.40
N VAL A 80 -11.38 -0.28 -2.67
CA VAL A 80 -9.99 0.00 -2.31
C VAL A 80 -9.04 -0.13 -3.51
N LEU A 81 -9.04 -1.28 -4.18
CA LEU A 81 -8.16 -1.50 -5.34
C LEU A 81 -8.45 -0.52 -6.48
N PRO A 82 -9.72 -0.27 -6.87
CA PRO A 82 -10.02 0.74 -7.88
C PRO A 82 -9.51 2.13 -7.51
N PHE A 83 -9.66 2.55 -6.25
CA PHE A 83 -9.14 3.83 -5.78
C PHE A 83 -7.63 3.92 -5.85
N LEU A 84 -6.91 2.91 -5.34
CA LEU A 84 -5.45 2.88 -5.35
C LEU A 84 -4.89 2.90 -6.78
N ILE A 85 -5.53 2.17 -7.69
CA ILE A 85 -5.12 2.08 -9.09
C ILE A 85 -5.40 3.39 -9.83
N ALA A 86 -6.63 3.92 -9.71
CA ALA A 86 -7.02 5.15 -10.41
C ALA A 86 -6.21 6.37 -9.97
N ASN A 87 -5.78 6.40 -8.71
CA ASN A 87 -5.03 7.51 -8.12
C ASN A 87 -3.56 7.15 -7.85
N SER A 88 -3.03 6.13 -8.50
CA SER A 88 -1.68 5.63 -8.25
C SER A 88 -0.59 6.69 -8.42
N HIS A 89 -0.82 7.65 -9.32
CA HIS A 89 0.08 8.77 -9.54
C HIS A 89 0.15 9.68 -8.32
N GLU A 90 -0.97 10.18 -7.86
CA GLU A 90 -1.08 11.09 -6.73
C GLU A 90 -0.65 10.42 -5.42
N LEU A 91 -0.89 9.11 -5.33
CA LEU A 91 -0.52 8.29 -4.18
C LEU A 91 0.94 7.83 -4.20
N GLY A 92 1.65 8.02 -5.33
CA GLY A 92 2.98 7.48 -5.51
C GLY A 92 3.04 5.95 -5.47
N VAL A 93 1.96 5.27 -5.83
CA VAL A 93 1.90 3.80 -5.83
C VAL A 93 2.44 3.25 -7.15
N GLN A 94 3.46 2.40 -7.06
CA GLN A 94 4.04 1.77 -8.24
C GLN A 94 3.58 0.33 -8.47
N ARG A 95 3.28 -0.42 -7.40
CA ARG A 95 2.91 -1.84 -7.47
C ARG A 95 1.96 -2.22 -6.35
N ILE A 96 1.05 -3.14 -6.65
CA ILE A 96 0.14 -3.75 -5.68
C ILE A 96 0.15 -5.26 -5.91
N HIS A 97 0.46 -6.05 -4.87
CA HIS A 97 0.26 -7.49 -4.88
C HIS A 97 -1.04 -7.85 -4.18
N ASP A 98 -1.88 -8.59 -4.87
CA ASP A 98 -3.09 -9.21 -4.35
C ASP A 98 -2.82 -10.70 -4.13
N TYR A 99 -2.36 -11.04 -2.94
CA TYR A 99 -1.91 -12.39 -2.63
C TYR A 99 -3.03 -13.42 -2.66
N GLN A 100 -4.26 -13.05 -2.28
CA GLN A 100 -5.38 -13.97 -2.31
C GLN A 100 -5.74 -14.41 -3.73
N ARG A 101 -5.63 -13.50 -4.71
CA ARG A 101 -5.84 -13.80 -6.13
C ARG A 101 -4.55 -14.13 -6.88
N LYS A 102 -3.42 -14.17 -6.19
CA LYS A 102 -2.10 -14.49 -6.76
C LYS A 102 -1.75 -13.67 -8.00
N ARG A 103 -2.07 -12.38 -7.97
CA ARG A 103 -1.81 -11.44 -9.06
C ARG A 103 -1.14 -10.18 -8.54
N TYR A 104 -0.53 -9.41 -9.43
CA TYR A 104 -0.02 -8.09 -9.10
C TYR A 104 -0.29 -7.08 -10.21
N TRP A 105 -0.46 -5.84 -9.77
CA TRP A 105 -0.67 -4.69 -10.63
C TRP A 105 0.57 -3.81 -10.60
N GLU A 106 0.87 -3.18 -11.74
CA GLU A 106 1.98 -2.24 -11.90
C GLU A 106 1.53 -0.97 -12.60
N ALA A 107 1.99 0.18 -12.13
CA ALA A 107 1.71 1.46 -12.75
C ALA A 107 2.18 1.50 -14.20
N GLY A 108 1.30 1.91 -15.11
CA GLY A 108 1.57 1.94 -16.56
C GLY A 108 1.47 0.59 -17.27
N ARG A 109 1.23 -0.51 -16.56
CA ARG A 109 1.10 -1.86 -17.15
C ARG A 109 -0.20 -2.57 -16.78
N GLY A 110 -0.86 -2.15 -15.73
CA GLY A 110 -2.07 -2.81 -15.24
C GLY A 110 -1.79 -4.12 -14.50
N TRP A 111 -2.74 -5.04 -14.50
CA TRP A 111 -2.56 -6.38 -13.92
C TRP A 111 -1.68 -7.24 -14.81
N VAL A 112 -0.50 -7.63 -14.32
CA VAL A 112 0.57 -8.16 -15.17
C VAL A 112 1.12 -9.51 -14.79
N GLY A 113 0.65 -10.26 -13.94
CA GLY A 113 1.25 -11.58 -13.74
C GLY A 113 0.86 -12.23 -12.42
N LYS A 114 1.53 -13.35 -12.13
CA LYS A 114 1.31 -14.11 -10.92
C LYS A 114 2.14 -13.55 -9.78
N SER A 115 1.50 -13.19 -8.69
CA SER A 115 2.18 -12.90 -7.43
C SER A 115 2.49 -14.21 -6.69
N PRO A 116 3.70 -14.36 -6.13
CA PRO A 116 3.94 -15.42 -5.18
C PRO A 116 3.13 -15.13 -3.91
N GLY A 117 2.13 -15.90 -3.63
CA GLY A 117 1.31 -15.70 -2.44
C GLY A 117 0.45 -16.92 -2.12
N GLU A 118 0.14 -17.09 -0.87
CA GLU A 118 -0.55 -18.26 -0.34
C GLU A 118 -2.02 -17.99 0.04
N GLY A 119 -2.69 -17.08 -0.68
CA GLY A 119 -4.11 -16.80 -0.45
C GLY A 119 -4.43 -16.01 0.81
N MET A 120 -3.50 -15.21 1.28
CA MET A 120 -3.64 -14.42 2.50
C MET A 120 -4.53 -13.19 2.31
N ALA A 121 -5.25 -12.78 3.36
CA ALA A 121 -6.18 -11.66 3.35
C ALA A 121 -5.47 -10.30 3.57
N TRP A 122 -4.46 -10.01 2.76
CA TRP A 122 -3.83 -8.69 2.67
C TRP A 122 -3.34 -8.37 1.27
N ILE A 123 -3.15 -7.10 1.01
CA ILE A 123 -2.45 -6.59 -0.16
C ILE A 123 -1.11 -5.99 0.25
N HIS A 124 -0.14 -6.08 -0.63
CA HIS A 124 1.16 -5.45 -0.49
C HIS A 124 1.23 -4.27 -1.46
N VAL A 125 1.50 -3.08 -0.95
CA VAL A 125 1.53 -1.85 -1.73
C VAL A 125 2.93 -1.25 -1.69
N GLU A 126 3.54 -1.02 -2.86
CA GLU A 126 4.86 -0.40 -2.97
C GLU A 126 4.75 1.06 -3.41
N THR A 127 5.53 1.92 -2.76
CA THR A 127 5.70 3.31 -3.20
C THR A 127 6.75 3.41 -4.30
N HIS A 128 6.59 4.42 -5.17
CA HIS A 128 7.61 4.78 -6.15
C HIS A 128 8.79 5.46 -5.45
N VAL A 129 10.00 5.27 -5.99
CA VAL A 129 11.23 5.85 -5.41
C VAL A 129 11.19 7.38 -5.35
N ASP A 130 10.61 8.03 -6.34
CA ASP A 130 10.51 9.49 -6.41
C ASP A 130 9.49 10.08 -5.43
N ASP A 131 8.56 9.25 -4.94
CA ASP A 131 7.51 9.63 -4.00
C ASP A 131 7.82 9.18 -2.56
N TRP A 132 8.94 8.51 -2.35
CA TRP A 132 9.26 7.88 -1.06
C TRP A 132 9.22 8.86 0.12
N GLU A 133 9.72 10.08 -0.07
CA GLU A 133 9.81 11.13 0.96
C GLU A 133 8.57 12.04 1.03
N ASN A 134 7.55 11.79 0.21
CA ASN A 134 6.35 12.63 0.19
C ASN A 134 5.53 12.44 1.46
N ASP A 135 5.58 13.38 2.38
CA ASP A 135 4.86 13.39 3.65
C ASP A 135 3.52 14.15 3.59
N THR A 136 3.12 14.64 2.41
CA THR A 136 1.85 15.32 2.23
C THR A 136 0.68 14.40 2.58
N PRO A 137 -0.26 14.83 3.43
CA PRO A 137 -1.48 14.05 3.70
C PRO A 137 -2.21 13.68 2.41
N ILE A 138 -2.74 12.46 2.35
CA ILE A 138 -3.37 11.94 1.13
C ILE A 138 -4.50 12.85 0.65
N GLU A 139 -5.32 13.34 1.56
CA GLU A 139 -6.46 14.22 1.25
C GLU A 139 -6.01 15.53 0.56
N ALA A 140 -4.84 16.03 0.88
CA ALA A 140 -4.29 17.27 0.31
C ALA A 140 -3.69 17.09 -1.09
N ARG A 141 -3.53 15.85 -1.56
CA ARG A 141 -2.96 15.56 -2.89
C ARG A 141 -3.98 15.61 -4.02
N PHE A 142 -5.24 15.65 -3.69
CA PHE A 142 -6.31 15.73 -4.68
C PHE A 142 -6.71 17.19 -4.90
N SER A 143 -6.63 17.67 -6.14
CA SER A 143 -7.04 19.04 -6.53
C SER A 143 -8.55 19.23 -6.50
N THR A 144 -9.30 18.15 -6.51
CA THR A 144 -10.75 18.09 -6.33
C THR A 144 -11.04 17.22 -5.11
N ALA A 145 -12.15 17.49 -4.41
CA ALA A 145 -12.54 16.66 -3.26
C ALA A 145 -12.38 15.18 -3.59
N PRO A 146 -11.75 14.38 -2.73
CA PRO A 146 -11.58 12.96 -2.97
C PRO A 146 -12.96 12.36 -3.25
N PRO A 147 -13.06 11.36 -4.15
CA PRO A 147 -14.34 10.71 -4.41
C PRO A 147 -14.95 10.25 -3.09
N PRO A 148 -16.29 10.35 -2.93
CA PRO A 148 -16.93 10.03 -1.66
C PRO A 148 -16.53 8.63 -1.24
N THR A 149 -15.80 8.57 -0.15
CA THR A 149 -15.34 7.33 0.44
C THR A 149 -16.55 6.67 1.08
N ARG A 150 -17.07 5.61 0.46
CA ARG A 150 -17.97 4.74 1.20
C ARG A 150 -17.17 4.14 2.35
N PRO A 151 -17.65 4.26 3.60
CA PRO A 151 -16.95 3.64 4.71
C PRO A 151 -16.79 2.14 4.39
N TYR A 152 -15.57 1.65 4.56
CA TYR A 152 -15.29 0.22 4.47
C TYR A 152 -16.18 -0.49 5.51
N PRO A 153 -17.04 -1.44 5.11
CA PRO A 153 -17.89 -2.15 6.06
C PRO A 153 -17.04 -3.13 6.88
N GLY A 154 -16.36 -2.63 7.86
CA GLY A 154 -15.45 -3.46 8.61
C GLY A 154 -15.13 -2.94 10.00
N LYS A 155 -15.73 -3.56 10.96
CA LYS A 155 -15.74 -3.45 12.42
C LYS A 155 -16.54 -2.28 12.99
N PRO A 156 -17.57 -2.59 13.80
CA PRO A 156 -18.14 -1.61 14.71
C PRO A 156 -16.99 -1.09 15.60
N VAL A 157 -16.83 0.23 15.64
CA VAL A 157 -16.02 0.89 16.67
C VAL A 157 -16.50 0.33 18.00
N ARG A 158 -15.65 -0.41 18.72
CA ARG A 158 -15.95 -0.79 20.09
C ARG A 158 -16.16 0.51 20.85
N ARG A 159 -17.41 0.86 21.11
CA ARG A 159 -17.72 1.90 22.09
C ARG A 159 -17.07 1.45 23.39
N GLY A 160 -16.18 2.28 23.90
CA GLY A 160 -15.50 2.02 25.15
C GLY A 160 -16.53 1.63 26.20
N ALA A 161 -16.25 0.56 26.92
CA ALA A 161 -17.02 0.17 28.06
C ALA A 161 -17.05 1.36 29.04
N THR A 162 -18.19 1.96 29.19
CA THR A 162 -18.45 2.92 30.26
C THR A 162 -18.27 2.15 31.56
N GLN A 163 -17.19 2.42 32.27
CA GLN A 163 -17.05 1.97 33.65
C GLN A 163 -18.12 2.71 34.45
N HIS A 164 -19.16 2.00 34.81
CA HIS A 164 -20.03 2.42 35.91
C HIS A 164 -19.30 2.13 37.20
N ARG A 165 -19.08 3.18 37.96
CA ARG A 165 -18.74 3.11 39.39
C ARG A 165 -19.95 2.62 40.17
#